data_b9552b22cb920994d77f7e7f4d7c8fea
#
_entry.id   b9552b22cb920994d77f7e7f4d7c8fea
#
_cell.length_a   1.000
_cell.length_b   1.000
_cell.length_c   1.000
_cell.angle_alpha   90.00
_cell.angle_beta   90.00
_cell.angle_gamma   90.00
#
_symmetry.space_group_name_H-M   'P 1'
#
loop_
_entity.id
_entity.type
_entity.pdbx_description
1 polymer ?
#
loop_
_entity_poly.entity_id
_entity_poly.type
_entity_poly.pdbx_seq_one_letter_code
_entity_poly.pdbx_strand_id
1 'polypeptide(L)'
;MNATPIATRMSRRRWLAAAVLSVVLAACAPLPPGAAGTDPLPSWNAGPAKQRIIDFVRAVSTEGSKDYVAPAERVAVFDNDGTLWTEYPMYTQMLFVFDRIKALAPQHPQWQQQEPFKSVLAGDLRGALAGGEQAIAQLVLAAQSGMSTEAFEGQVRRWIGQAQDPRFKRPYETLSYQPMHEVLWYLRASGFTTYIVSGGSQAFMRAFADRVYGIPPERVIGTRQQLEFQVRGRNAELLLLPNVDFVNDGDNKPVAIDAGVGRRPIAAFGNSDGDVPMLQYTTSGPGLRLGMLVHHDDAQREYAYDRASAVGRLSQGLDLYKTWGWTLISMKNDWKTVFDPLP
;
A
#
# COMPACT_ATOMS: atom_id res chain seq x y z
N MET A 1 70.14 15.84 50.36
CA MET A 1 70.74 16.91 49.56
C MET A 1 69.63 17.62 48.82
N ASN A 2 69.25 18.72 49.37
CA ASN A 2 69.09 20.04 48.74
C ASN A 2 68.14 20.04 47.51
N ALA A 3 67.21 20.92 47.37
CA ALA A 3 66.75 22.13 48.05
C ALA A 3 65.45 22.56 47.43
N THR A 4 64.58 23.01 48.22
CA THR A 4 63.57 24.04 48.27
C THR A 4 63.33 25.01 47.09
N PRO A 5 62.35 25.88 47.20
CA PRO A 5 61.23 26.13 46.29
C PRO A 5 61.26 27.54 45.72
N ILE A 6 60.32 27.85 44.81
CA ILE A 6 59.98 29.27 44.58
C ILE A 6 58.48 29.40 44.38
N ALA A 7 57.88 30.13 45.28
CA ALA A 7 56.56 30.74 45.18
C ALA A 7 56.64 32.06 44.42
N THR A 8 55.55 32.44 43.78
CA THR A 8 55.06 33.84 43.62
C THR A 8 53.99 33.84 42.49
N ARG A 9 52.92 34.48 42.45
CA ARG A 9 52.27 35.60 43.19
C ARG A 9 50.84 35.73 42.60
N MET A 10 49.94 35.94 43.46
CA MET A 10 48.55 36.35 43.14
C MET A 10 48.50 37.60 42.31
N SER A 11 47.57 37.65 41.33
CA SER A 11 46.92 38.92 40.99
C SER A 11 45.43 38.76 40.84
N ARG A 12 44.71 39.35 41.75
CA ARG A 12 43.24 39.50 41.72
C ARG A 12 42.90 40.48 40.60
N ARG A 13 41.99 40.09 39.67
CA ARG A 13 41.20 41.05 38.96
C ARG A 13 39.73 40.54 38.98
N ARG A 14 38.93 41.25 39.79
CA ARG A 14 37.50 41.17 39.83
C ARG A 14 36.99 41.70 38.48
N TRP A 15 36.20 40.92 37.80
CA TRP A 15 35.28 41.40 36.78
C TRP A 15 33.87 41.04 37.20
N LEU A 16 33.04 42.07 37.37
CA LEU A 16 31.63 42.06 37.61
C LEU A 16 30.94 41.45 36.39
N ALA A 17 30.28 40.34 36.58
CA ALA A 17 29.33 39.79 35.62
C ALA A 17 27.98 40.46 35.84
N ALA A 18 27.60 41.36 34.94
CA ALA A 18 26.24 41.89 34.86
C ALA A 18 25.39 40.82 34.17
N ALA A 19 24.50 40.18 34.91
CA ALA A 19 23.47 39.30 34.36
C ALA A 19 22.40 40.18 33.68
N VAL A 20 22.39 40.18 32.35
CA VAL A 20 21.27 40.74 31.57
C VAL A 20 20.22 39.66 31.46
N LEU A 21 19.16 39.76 32.21
CA LEU A 21 17.97 38.93 32.16
C LEU A 21 17.15 39.38 30.95
N SER A 22 17.35 38.77 29.78
CA SER A 22 16.53 38.96 28.60
C SER A 22 15.22 38.18 28.77
N VAL A 23 14.16 38.87 29.21
CA VAL A 23 12.81 38.35 29.15
C VAL A 23 12.37 38.32 27.68
N VAL A 24 12.37 37.11 27.09
CA VAL A 24 11.75 36.90 25.79
C VAL A 24 10.23 36.88 25.99
N LEU A 25 9.61 38.01 25.76
CA LEU A 25 8.16 38.09 25.56
C LEU A 25 7.86 37.36 24.23
N ALA A 26 7.40 36.12 24.33
CA ALA A 26 6.80 35.43 23.19
C ALA A 26 5.49 36.18 22.86
N ALA A 27 5.57 37.10 21.91
CA ALA A 27 4.38 37.71 21.31
C ALA A 27 3.61 36.58 20.59
N CYS A 28 2.44 36.21 21.15
CA CYS A 28 1.42 35.50 20.43
C CYS A 28 0.93 36.40 19.30
N ALA A 29 1.61 36.33 18.15
CA ALA A 29 1.06 36.89 16.93
C ALA A 29 -0.17 36.06 16.55
N PRO A 30 -1.34 36.67 16.35
CA PRO A 30 -2.47 35.96 15.79
C PRO A 30 -2.08 35.48 14.40
N LEU A 31 -2.26 34.18 14.16
CA LEU A 31 -2.11 33.61 12.83
C LEU A 31 -2.99 34.38 11.85
N PRO A 32 -2.49 34.76 10.66
CA PRO A 32 -3.28 35.48 9.69
C PRO A 32 -4.52 34.66 9.31
N PRO A 33 -5.72 35.27 9.26
CA PRO A 33 -6.91 34.58 8.80
C PRO A 33 -6.77 34.22 7.33
N GLY A 34 -6.84 32.91 7.03
CA GLY A 34 -7.08 32.44 5.67
C GLY A 34 -5.87 32.31 4.75
N ALA A 35 -4.95 31.38 5.06
CA ALA A 35 -4.45 30.57 3.98
C ALA A 35 -5.65 29.73 3.52
N ALA A 36 -6.25 30.04 2.38
CA ALA A 36 -7.15 29.14 1.67
C ALA A 36 -6.40 27.81 1.58
N GLY A 37 -6.87 26.78 2.32
CA GLY A 37 -6.14 25.54 2.46
C GLY A 37 -5.91 24.99 1.08
N THR A 38 -4.65 24.68 0.77
CA THR A 38 -4.30 24.03 -0.48
C THR A 38 -5.18 22.79 -0.62
N ASP A 39 -5.78 22.62 -1.81
CA ASP A 39 -6.63 21.47 -2.12
C ASP A 39 -5.88 20.17 -1.77
N PRO A 40 -6.35 19.34 -0.81
CA PRO A 40 -5.61 18.14 -0.41
C PRO A 40 -5.60 17.04 -1.47
N LEU A 41 -6.47 17.15 -2.48
CA LEU A 41 -6.68 16.16 -3.53
C LEU A 41 -6.67 16.84 -4.92
N PRO A 42 -5.54 17.44 -5.34
CA PRO A 42 -5.47 18.25 -6.55
C PRO A 42 -5.67 17.46 -7.84
N SER A 43 -5.35 16.15 -7.85
CA SER A 43 -5.58 15.25 -8.99
C SER A 43 -7.02 14.71 -9.09
N TRP A 44 -7.89 15.14 -8.18
CA TRP A 44 -9.33 14.86 -8.24
C TRP A 44 -10.11 16.02 -8.85
N ASN A 45 -11.11 15.70 -9.67
CA ASN A 45 -12.11 16.66 -10.08
C ASN A 45 -12.99 17.07 -8.90
N ALA A 46 -13.51 18.29 -8.92
CA ALA A 46 -14.54 18.69 -7.98
C ALA A 46 -15.79 17.82 -8.22
N GLY A 47 -16.24 17.15 -7.16
CA GLY A 47 -17.37 16.22 -7.25
C GLY A 47 -17.68 15.53 -5.93
N PRO A 48 -18.76 14.73 -5.89
CA PRO A 48 -19.24 14.08 -4.67
C PRO A 48 -18.21 13.13 -4.04
N ALA A 49 -17.45 12.37 -4.85
CA ALA A 49 -16.46 11.42 -4.34
C ALA A 49 -15.32 12.13 -3.61
N LYS A 50 -14.75 13.18 -4.22
CA LYS A 50 -13.73 14.04 -3.57
C LYS A 50 -14.28 14.66 -2.28
N GLN A 51 -15.46 15.26 -2.35
CA GLN A 51 -16.06 15.93 -1.22
C GLN A 51 -16.33 14.95 -0.06
N ARG A 52 -16.78 13.73 -0.38
CA ARG A 52 -17.02 12.69 0.62
C ARG A 52 -15.77 12.33 1.41
N ILE A 53 -14.61 12.24 0.74
CA ILE A 53 -13.32 11.98 1.41
C ILE A 53 -12.97 13.15 2.33
N ILE A 54 -13.05 14.39 1.83
CA ILE A 54 -12.68 15.59 2.59
C ILE A 54 -13.58 15.76 3.81
N ASP A 55 -14.90 15.62 3.65
CA ASP A 55 -15.86 15.77 4.75
C ASP A 55 -15.68 14.68 5.80
N PHE A 56 -15.47 13.43 5.39
CA PHE A 56 -15.19 12.34 6.31
C PHE A 56 -13.94 12.62 7.14
N VAL A 57 -12.82 12.92 6.48
CA VAL A 57 -11.55 13.18 7.17
C VAL A 57 -11.69 14.35 8.13
N ARG A 58 -12.30 15.44 7.70
CA ARG A 58 -12.54 16.61 8.55
C ARG A 58 -13.41 16.26 9.77
N ALA A 59 -14.51 15.53 9.55
CA ALA A 59 -15.43 15.16 10.64
C ALA A 59 -14.75 14.31 11.72
N VAL A 60 -13.94 13.33 11.32
CA VAL A 60 -13.30 12.40 12.28
C VAL A 60 -12.00 12.94 12.86
N SER A 61 -11.38 13.99 12.27
CA SER A 61 -10.11 14.53 12.74
C SER A 61 -10.20 15.83 13.51
N THR A 62 -11.32 16.54 13.41
CA THR A 62 -11.50 17.83 14.13
C THR A 62 -11.94 17.57 15.57
N GLU A 63 -11.13 18.00 16.54
CA GLU A 63 -11.49 17.93 17.95
C GLU A 63 -12.78 18.71 18.24
N GLY A 64 -13.66 18.12 19.05
CA GLY A 64 -14.98 18.68 19.34
C GLY A 64 -16.06 18.37 18.30
N SER A 65 -15.70 17.75 17.16
CA SER A 65 -16.71 17.17 16.26
C SER A 65 -17.45 16.01 16.95
N LYS A 66 -18.74 15.88 16.68
CA LYS A 66 -19.53 14.73 17.17
C LYS A 66 -19.01 13.37 16.67
N ASP A 67 -18.32 13.37 15.55
CA ASP A 67 -17.77 12.19 14.89
C ASP A 67 -16.25 12.05 15.11
N TYR A 68 -15.67 12.82 16.03
CA TYR A 68 -14.24 12.77 16.31
C TYR A 68 -13.78 11.39 16.72
N VAL A 69 -12.68 10.96 16.14
CA VAL A 69 -11.99 9.68 16.44
C VAL A 69 -10.56 10.00 16.84
N ALA A 70 -10.10 9.44 17.96
CA ALA A 70 -8.72 9.68 18.41
C ALA A 70 -7.69 9.17 17.37
N PRO A 71 -6.53 9.84 17.15
CA PRO A 71 -5.56 9.45 16.13
C PRO A 71 -5.15 7.97 16.18
N ALA A 72 -4.99 7.41 17.39
CA ALA A 72 -4.63 5.99 17.56
C ALA A 72 -5.71 5.02 17.04
N GLU A 73 -6.92 5.48 16.81
CA GLU A 73 -8.05 4.68 16.31
C GLU A 73 -8.37 4.96 14.83
N ARG A 74 -7.71 5.95 14.23
CA ARG A 74 -7.91 6.30 12.82
C ARG A 74 -7.13 5.32 11.94
N VAL A 75 -7.76 4.21 11.59
CA VAL A 75 -7.21 3.20 10.68
C VAL A 75 -7.94 3.25 9.35
N ALA A 76 -7.16 3.28 8.26
CA ALA A 76 -7.65 3.14 6.90
C ALA A 76 -6.96 1.96 6.21
N VAL A 77 -7.73 1.14 5.50
CA VAL A 77 -7.26 -0.03 4.76
C VAL A 77 -7.51 0.14 3.27
N PHE A 78 -6.57 -0.35 2.47
CA PHE A 78 -6.59 -0.25 1.03
C PHE A 78 -6.31 -1.61 0.42
N ASP A 79 -7.07 -2.01 -0.58
CA ASP A 79 -6.56 -3.01 -1.50
C ASP A 79 -5.41 -2.43 -2.33
N ASN A 80 -4.65 -3.30 -3.02
CA ASN A 80 -3.49 -2.88 -3.81
C ASN A 80 -3.82 -2.84 -5.30
N ASP A 81 -4.05 -4.02 -5.88
CA ASP A 81 -4.26 -4.19 -7.32
C ASP A 81 -5.61 -3.58 -7.73
N GLY A 82 -5.61 -2.65 -8.70
CA GLY A 82 -6.79 -1.90 -9.12
C GLY A 82 -7.26 -0.79 -8.16
N THR A 83 -6.69 -0.71 -6.93
CA THR A 83 -7.01 0.34 -5.95
C THR A 83 -5.89 1.37 -5.82
N LEU A 84 -4.65 0.92 -5.65
CA LEU A 84 -3.47 1.80 -5.50
C LEU A 84 -2.63 1.87 -6.76
N TRP A 85 -2.67 0.84 -7.61
CA TRP A 85 -1.97 0.78 -8.89
C TRP A 85 -2.74 -0.07 -9.90
N THR A 86 -2.25 -0.12 -11.15
CA THR A 86 -2.87 -0.89 -12.23
C THR A 86 -2.85 -2.40 -11.98
N GLU A 87 -3.92 -3.08 -12.41
CA GLU A 87 -4.03 -4.55 -12.34
C GLU A 87 -4.38 -5.19 -13.69
N TYR A 88 -4.89 -4.41 -14.62
CA TYR A 88 -5.37 -4.92 -15.91
C TYR A 88 -4.32 -4.74 -17.03
N PRO A 89 -4.21 -5.64 -18.02
CA PRO A 89 -5.05 -6.82 -18.27
C PRO A 89 -4.67 -8.06 -17.45
N MET A 90 -3.64 -7.97 -16.62
CA MET A 90 -3.12 -9.04 -15.76
C MET A 90 -2.47 -8.42 -14.54
N TYR A 91 -2.71 -9.01 -13.35
CA TYR A 91 -2.06 -8.62 -12.12
C TYR A 91 -0.55 -8.49 -12.29
N THR A 92 0.02 -7.38 -11.88
CA THR A 92 1.47 -7.11 -12.01
C THR A 92 2.32 -8.20 -11.37
N GLN A 93 1.87 -8.76 -10.25
CA GLN A 93 2.53 -9.91 -9.63
C GLN A 93 2.60 -11.12 -10.56
N MET A 94 1.54 -11.41 -11.33
CA MET A 94 1.55 -12.56 -12.25
C MET A 94 2.51 -12.35 -13.42
N LEU A 95 2.68 -11.12 -13.88
CA LEU A 95 3.70 -10.81 -14.90
C LEU A 95 5.11 -11.06 -14.39
N PHE A 96 5.40 -10.65 -13.15
CA PHE A 96 6.64 -11.01 -12.46
C PHE A 96 6.81 -12.52 -12.37
N VAL A 97 5.78 -13.26 -11.95
CA VAL A 97 5.80 -14.72 -11.84
C VAL A 97 6.10 -15.38 -13.19
N PHE A 98 5.47 -14.93 -14.26
CA PHE A 98 5.71 -15.48 -15.62
C PHE A 98 7.16 -15.26 -16.07
N ASP A 99 7.72 -14.08 -15.83
CA ASP A 99 9.12 -13.82 -16.17
C ASP A 99 10.07 -14.67 -15.31
N ARG A 100 9.75 -14.87 -14.04
CA ARG A 100 10.51 -15.78 -13.16
C ARG A 100 10.47 -17.22 -13.64
N ILE A 101 9.29 -17.75 -14.02
CA ILE A 101 9.14 -19.10 -14.56
C ILE A 101 9.98 -19.27 -15.82
N LYS A 102 9.94 -18.30 -16.75
CA LYS A 102 10.80 -18.32 -17.95
C LYS A 102 12.29 -18.36 -17.59
N ALA A 103 12.71 -17.55 -16.62
CA ALA A 103 14.11 -17.51 -16.18
C ALA A 103 14.56 -18.81 -15.48
N LEU A 104 13.68 -19.52 -14.79
CA LEU A 104 13.95 -20.77 -14.09
C LEU A 104 13.80 -22.00 -15.00
N ALA A 105 13.11 -21.91 -16.12
CA ALA A 105 12.82 -23.03 -17.02
C ALA A 105 14.06 -23.89 -17.45
N PRO A 106 15.26 -23.31 -17.67
CA PRO A 106 16.45 -24.12 -17.96
C PRO A 106 16.82 -25.10 -16.84
N GLN A 107 16.44 -24.80 -15.58
CA GLN A 107 16.68 -25.66 -14.42
C GLN A 107 15.54 -26.68 -14.21
N HIS A 108 14.42 -26.53 -14.93
CA HIS A 108 13.21 -27.33 -14.80
C HIS A 108 12.70 -27.81 -16.16
N PRO A 109 13.43 -28.68 -16.87
CA PRO A 109 13.07 -29.13 -18.25
C PRO A 109 11.69 -29.77 -18.33
N GLN A 110 11.19 -30.35 -17.23
CA GLN A 110 9.86 -30.96 -17.15
C GLN A 110 8.73 -29.93 -17.34
N TRP A 111 8.96 -28.62 -17.06
CA TRP A 111 7.97 -27.56 -17.22
C TRP A 111 7.53 -27.36 -18.68
N GLN A 112 8.34 -27.79 -19.65
CA GLN A 112 7.96 -27.77 -21.07
C GLN A 112 6.75 -28.65 -21.39
N GLN A 113 6.43 -29.63 -20.54
CA GLN A 113 5.36 -30.61 -20.76
C GLN A 113 4.26 -30.51 -19.66
N GLN A 114 4.47 -29.75 -18.61
CA GLN A 114 3.57 -29.69 -17.46
C GLN A 114 2.80 -28.35 -17.44
N GLU A 115 1.46 -28.43 -17.39
CA GLU A 115 0.66 -27.25 -17.09
C GLU A 115 0.74 -26.90 -15.59
N PRO A 116 0.69 -25.63 -15.25
CA PRO A 116 0.49 -24.44 -16.07
C PRO A 116 1.79 -23.88 -16.69
N PHE A 117 2.95 -24.43 -16.38
CA PHE A 117 4.27 -23.93 -16.82
C PHE A 117 4.42 -23.94 -18.33
N LYS A 118 3.97 -25.02 -19.00
CA LYS A 118 4.01 -25.13 -20.46
C LYS A 118 3.33 -23.92 -21.13
N SER A 119 2.15 -23.57 -20.68
CA SER A 119 1.41 -22.42 -21.21
C SER A 119 2.15 -21.10 -20.96
N VAL A 120 2.77 -20.91 -19.78
CA VAL A 120 3.63 -19.74 -19.51
C VAL A 120 4.79 -19.66 -20.48
N LEU A 121 5.49 -20.77 -20.72
CA LEU A 121 6.64 -20.82 -21.62
C LEU A 121 6.26 -20.60 -23.08
N ALA A 122 5.05 -21.02 -23.47
CA ALA A 122 4.48 -20.76 -24.80
C ALA A 122 3.93 -19.33 -24.96
N GLY A 123 3.85 -18.51 -23.87
CA GLY A 123 3.24 -17.19 -23.89
C GLY A 123 1.71 -17.21 -23.91
N ASP A 124 1.09 -18.35 -23.66
CA ASP A 124 -0.36 -18.50 -23.55
C ASP A 124 -0.83 -18.19 -22.12
N LEU A 125 -1.12 -16.90 -21.86
CA LEU A 125 -1.58 -16.43 -20.56
C LEU A 125 -2.92 -17.03 -20.15
N ARG A 126 -3.82 -17.32 -21.11
CA ARG A 126 -5.13 -17.92 -20.81
C ARG A 126 -4.96 -19.38 -20.40
N GLY A 127 -4.17 -20.15 -21.14
CA GLY A 127 -3.85 -21.52 -20.79
C GLY A 127 -3.15 -21.62 -19.43
N ALA A 128 -2.22 -20.72 -19.13
CA ALA A 128 -1.54 -20.65 -17.85
C ALA A 128 -2.47 -20.47 -16.65
N LEU A 129 -3.60 -19.79 -16.83
CA LEU A 129 -4.59 -19.52 -15.78
C LEU A 129 -5.84 -20.39 -15.84
N ALA A 130 -5.92 -21.33 -16.82
CA ALA A 130 -7.11 -22.17 -17.04
C ALA A 130 -7.44 -23.08 -15.84
N GLY A 131 -6.44 -23.44 -15.02
CA GLY A 131 -6.62 -24.19 -13.77
C GLY A 131 -7.10 -23.35 -12.58
N GLY A 132 -7.44 -22.08 -12.78
CA GLY A 132 -7.94 -21.18 -11.73
C GLY A 132 -6.94 -20.97 -10.60
N GLU A 133 -7.45 -20.85 -9.37
CA GLU A 133 -6.64 -20.57 -8.18
C GLU A 133 -5.51 -21.57 -7.94
N GLN A 134 -5.72 -22.84 -8.28
CA GLN A 134 -4.70 -23.88 -8.12
C GLN A 134 -3.51 -23.62 -9.05
N ALA A 135 -3.76 -23.27 -10.31
CA ALA A 135 -2.70 -22.96 -11.28
C ALA A 135 -1.94 -21.68 -10.85
N ILE A 136 -2.66 -20.66 -10.41
CA ILE A 136 -2.07 -19.41 -9.89
C ILE A 136 -1.15 -19.73 -8.70
N ALA A 137 -1.65 -20.45 -7.71
CA ALA A 137 -0.87 -20.83 -6.53
C ALA A 137 0.39 -21.63 -6.92
N GLN A 138 0.27 -22.59 -7.83
CA GLN A 138 1.39 -23.40 -8.30
C GLN A 138 2.47 -22.54 -8.97
N LEU A 139 2.09 -21.60 -9.83
CA LEU A 139 3.03 -20.69 -10.50
C LEU A 139 3.70 -19.74 -9.50
N VAL A 140 2.91 -19.12 -8.60
CA VAL A 140 3.41 -18.22 -7.58
C VAL A 140 4.41 -18.94 -6.67
N LEU A 141 4.06 -20.11 -6.16
CA LEU A 141 4.94 -20.90 -5.29
C LEU A 141 6.24 -21.31 -6.00
N ALA A 142 6.15 -21.75 -7.26
CA ALA A 142 7.35 -22.13 -8.03
C ALA A 142 8.29 -20.94 -8.29
N ALA A 143 7.75 -19.73 -8.44
CA ALA A 143 8.53 -18.53 -8.74
C ALA A 143 9.33 -18.01 -7.53
N GLN A 144 8.93 -18.34 -6.29
CA GLN A 144 9.47 -17.72 -5.07
C GLN A 144 9.99 -18.72 -4.03
N SER A 145 9.62 -20.00 -4.08
CA SER A 145 10.05 -20.99 -3.09
C SER A 145 11.55 -21.29 -3.11
N GLY A 146 12.10 -21.61 -1.95
CA GLY A 146 13.52 -21.93 -1.78
C GLY A 146 14.43 -20.71 -1.70
N MET A 147 13.88 -19.50 -1.75
CA MET A 147 14.61 -18.25 -1.56
C MET A 147 14.41 -17.72 -0.15
N SER A 148 15.40 -16.98 0.37
CA SER A 148 15.15 -16.17 1.56
C SER A 148 14.20 -15.00 1.25
N THR A 149 13.49 -14.51 2.26
CA THR A 149 12.59 -13.36 2.13
C THR A 149 13.31 -12.14 1.56
N GLU A 150 14.53 -11.86 2.02
CA GLU A 150 15.35 -10.75 1.56
C GLU A 150 15.80 -10.90 0.11
N ALA A 151 16.21 -12.13 -0.29
CA ALA A 151 16.60 -12.40 -1.67
C ALA A 151 15.40 -12.24 -2.62
N PHE A 152 14.22 -12.71 -2.23
CA PHE A 152 12.99 -12.55 -3.00
C PHE A 152 12.61 -11.08 -3.15
N GLU A 153 12.55 -10.33 -2.05
CA GLU A 153 12.27 -8.90 -2.08
C GLU A 153 13.26 -8.14 -2.98
N GLY A 154 14.54 -8.48 -2.92
CA GLY A 154 15.57 -7.90 -3.79
C GLY A 154 15.30 -8.15 -5.27
N GLN A 155 14.78 -9.33 -5.64
CA GLN A 155 14.38 -9.64 -7.02
C GLN A 155 13.15 -8.85 -7.45
N VAL A 156 12.13 -8.78 -6.61
CA VAL A 156 10.92 -7.98 -6.89
C VAL A 156 11.27 -6.51 -7.11
N ARG A 157 12.08 -5.92 -6.21
CA ARG A 157 12.51 -4.52 -6.34
C ARG A 157 13.21 -4.22 -7.66
N ARG A 158 14.11 -5.11 -8.10
CA ARG A 158 14.79 -4.96 -9.40
C ARG A 158 13.80 -5.06 -10.57
N TRP A 159 12.96 -6.08 -10.54
CA TRP A 159 12.03 -6.34 -11.64
C TRP A 159 11.01 -5.20 -11.81
N ILE A 160 10.36 -4.76 -10.74
CA ILE A 160 9.30 -3.74 -10.79
C ILE A 160 9.81 -2.37 -11.25
N GLY A 161 11.10 -2.07 -10.98
CA GLY A 161 11.75 -0.84 -11.43
C GLY A 161 12.30 -0.90 -12.86
N GLN A 162 12.38 -2.09 -13.48
CA GLN A 162 12.95 -2.27 -14.81
C GLN A 162 11.93 -2.76 -15.85
N ALA A 163 11.06 -3.69 -15.47
CA ALA A 163 10.03 -4.23 -16.34
C ALA A 163 9.01 -3.14 -16.69
N GLN A 164 8.74 -3.00 -17.99
CA GLN A 164 7.86 -1.96 -18.50
C GLN A 164 6.52 -2.53 -18.92
N ASP A 165 5.46 -1.82 -18.58
CA ASP A 165 4.13 -2.10 -19.11
C ASP A 165 4.11 -1.88 -20.64
N PRO A 166 3.55 -2.82 -21.41
CA PRO A 166 3.57 -2.73 -22.87
C PRO A 166 2.68 -1.59 -23.43
N ARG A 167 1.64 -1.17 -22.71
CA ARG A 167 0.76 -0.09 -23.10
C ARG A 167 1.31 1.27 -22.71
N PHE A 168 1.71 1.44 -21.44
CA PHE A 168 2.12 2.73 -20.90
C PHE A 168 3.59 3.05 -21.14
N LYS A 169 4.42 2.05 -21.53
CA LYS A 169 5.87 2.20 -21.81
C LYS A 169 6.65 2.80 -20.65
N ARG A 170 6.30 2.42 -19.45
CA ARG A 170 6.92 2.89 -18.20
C ARG A 170 7.04 1.75 -17.19
N PRO A 171 7.99 1.83 -16.23
CA PRO A 171 8.16 0.80 -15.21
C PRO A 171 6.88 0.59 -14.38
N TYR A 172 6.59 -0.67 -14.01
CA TYR A 172 5.39 -0.99 -13.24
C TYR A 172 5.29 -0.22 -11.93
N GLU A 173 6.41 0.05 -11.25
CA GLU A 173 6.40 0.84 -10.00
C GLU A 173 5.86 2.27 -10.17
N THR A 174 5.84 2.79 -11.39
CA THR A 174 5.34 4.13 -11.71
C THR A 174 3.87 4.13 -12.18
N LEU A 175 3.23 2.96 -12.19
CA LEU A 175 1.82 2.81 -12.57
C LEU A 175 0.89 2.81 -11.35
N SER A 176 1.31 3.47 -10.28
CA SER A 176 0.46 3.76 -9.13
C SER A 176 -0.41 4.98 -9.40
N TYR A 177 -1.62 4.96 -8.84
CA TYR A 177 -2.62 6.00 -9.09
C TYR A 177 -2.36 7.26 -8.28
N GLN A 178 -2.03 8.35 -8.96
CA GLN A 178 -1.75 9.64 -8.33
C GLN A 178 -2.88 10.13 -7.41
N PRO A 179 -4.17 10.03 -7.79
CA PRO A 179 -5.25 10.42 -6.89
C PRO A 179 -5.28 9.61 -5.58
N MET A 180 -4.88 8.34 -5.62
CA MET A 180 -4.85 7.50 -4.42
C MET A 180 -3.63 7.78 -3.54
N HIS A 181 -2.50 8.21 -4.12
CA HIS A 181 -1.39 8.76 -3.35
C HIS A 181 -1.81 9.98 -2.54
N GLU A 182 -2.57 10.88 -3.14
CA GLU A 182 -3.09 12.08 -2.46
C GLU A 182 -4.01 11.70 -1.29
N VAL A 183 -4.87 10.69 -1.48
CA VAL A 183 -5.71 10.15 -0.40
C VAL A 183 -4.85 9.59 0.74
N LEU A 184 -3.83 8.79 0.43
CA LEU A 184 -2.90 8.26 1.43
C LEU A 184 -2.18 9.38 2.20
N TRP A 185 -1.69 10.41 1.50
CA TRP A 185 -1.01 11.54 2.13
C TRP A 185 -1.96 12.37 2.99
N TYR A 186 -3.17 12.65 2.49
CA TYR A 186 -4.17 13.43 3.22
C TYR A 186 -4.63 12.72 4.50
N LEU A 187 -4.87 11.41 4.41
CA LEU A 187 -5.22 10.59 5.58
C LEU A 187 -4.10 10.61 6.62
N ARG A 188 -2.85 10.35 6.20
CA ARG A 188 -1.69 10.36 7.14
C ARG A 188 -1.46 11.73 7.76
N ALA A 189 -1.57 12.80 6.97
CA ALA A 189 -1.48 14.18 7.49
C ALA A 189 -2.59 14.50 8.50
N SER A 190 -3.72 13.76 8.42
CA SER A 190 -4.84 13.85 9.36
C SER A 190 -4.76 12.81 10.50
N GLY A 191 -3.59 12.19 10.72
CA GLY A 191 -3.35 11.29 11.85
C GLY A 191 -3.86 9.86 11.65
N PHE A 192 -4.13 9.43 10.42
CA PHE A 192 -4.49 8.03 10.13
C PHE A 192 -3.27 7.13 10.03
N THR A 193 -3.43 5.90 10.45
CA THR A 193 -2.55 4.79 10.09
C THR A 193 -3.14 4.07 8.87
N THR A 194 -2.34 3.96 7.80
CA THR A 194 -2.77 3.33 6.54
C THR A 194 -2.16 1.95 6.37
N TYR A 195 -2.95 0.98 5.92
CA TYR A 195 -2.54 -0.40 5.67
C TYR A 195 -2.91 -0.83 4.25
N ILE A 196 -2.11 -1.72 3.67
CA ILE A 196 -2.52 -2.51 2.51
C ILE A 196 -3.15 -3.81 3.01
N VAL A 197 -4.29 -4.20 2.42
CA VAL A 197 -4.99 -5.47 2.69
C VAL A 197 -5.40 -6.06 1.35
N SER A 198 -4.58 -6.94 0.78
CA SER A 198 -4.70 -7.41 -0.60
C SER A 198 -4.66 -8.93 -0.73
N GLY A 199 -5.32 -9.46 -1.76
CA GLY A 199 -5.21 -10.85 -2.18
C GLY A 199 -3.83 -11.25 -2.70
N GLY A 200 -3.02 -10.29 -3.13
CA GLY A 200 -1.66 -10.50 -3.61
C GLY A 200 -0.69 -11.01 -2.54
N SER A 201 0.47 -11.51 -2.98
CA SER A 201 1.51 -11.99 -2.07
C SER A 201 2.04 -10.88 -1.16
N GLN A 202 1.97 -11.09 0.15
CA GLN A 202 2.51 -10.18 1.15
C GLN A 202 4.01 -9.88 0.92
N ALA A 203 4.80 -10.91 0.63
CA ALA A 203 6.23 -10.76 0.37
C ALA A 203 6.51 -9.94 -0.90
N PHE A 204 5.68 -10.09 -1.94
CA PHE A 204 5.79 -9.30 -3.16
C PHE A 204 5.53 -7.82 -2.89
N MET A 205 4.43 -7.50 -2.22
CA MET A 205 4.05 -6.12 -1.92
C MET A 205 5.02 -5.43 -0.96
N ARG A 206 5.53 -6.13 0.06
CA ARG A 206 6.52 -5.60 1.02
C ARG A 206 7.80 -5.09 0.34
N ALA A 207 8.16 -5.67 -0.79
CA ALA A 207 9.34 -5.26 -1.54
C ALA A 207 9.29 -3.81 -2.04
N PHE A 208 8.10 -3.22 -2.20
CA PHE A 208 7.96 -1.90 -2.81
C PHE A 208 7.01 -0.93 -2.10
N ALA A 209 6.10 -1.42 -1.25
CA ALA A 209 5.02 -0.62 -0.66
C ALA A 209 5.52 0.63 0.09
N ASP A 210 6.63 0.52 0.82
CA ASP A 210 7.22 1.67 1.53
C ASP A 210 7.72 2.72 0.55
N ARG A 211 8.47 2.30 -0.46
CA ARG A 211 9.03 3.22 -1.48
C ARG A 211 7.95 3.86 -2.36
N VAL A 212 6.95 3.09 -2.79
CA VAL A 212 5.92 3.56 -3.72
C VAL A 212 4.80 4.31 -3.00
N TYR A 213 4.32 3.79 -1.87
CA TYR A 213 3.15 4.36 -1.18
C TYR A 213 3.47 5.03 0.16
N GLY A 214 4.70 4.86 0.68
CA GLY A 214 5.05 5.24 2.05
C GLY A 214 4.32 4.38 3.10
N ILE A 215 3.97 3.13 2.77
CA ILE A 215 3.37 2.17 3.69
C ILE A 215 4.44 1.14 4.07
N PRO A 216 4.94 1.15 5.32
CA PRO A 216 6.03 0.28 5.73
C PRO A 216 5.61 -1.20 5.75
N PRO A 217 6.57 -2.15 5.67
CA PRO A 217 6.29 -3.57 5.45
C PRO A 217 5.43 -4.22 6.54
N GLU A 218 5.49 -3.76 7.78
CA GLU A 218 4.64 -4.23 8.87
C GLU A 218 3.16 -3.84 8.72
N ARG A 219 2.85 -2.92 7.83
CA ARG A 219 1.47 -2.50 7.51
C ARG A 219 0.97 -3.05 6.17
N VAL A 220 1.66 -4.04 5.64
CA VAL A 220 1.25 -4.78 4.44
C VAL A 220 0.74 -6.15 4.85
N ILE A 221 -0.55 -6.36 4.63
CA ILE A 221 -1.27 -7.61 4.91
C ILE A 221 -1.66 -8.21 3.56
N GLY A 222 -1.21 -9.43 3.29
CA GLY A 222 -1.43 -10.11 2.03
C GLY A 222 -1.54 -11.61 2.19
N THR A 223 -1.70 -12.32 1.09
CA THR A 223 -1.58 -13.77 1.04
C THR A 223 -0.19 -14.18 1.48
N ARG A 224 -0.11 -15.09 2.46
CA ARG A 224 1.13 -15.54 3.06
C ARG A 224 1.51 -16.93 2.59
N GLN A 225 2.81 -17.10 2.37
CA GLN A 225 3.47 -18.38 2.16
C GLN A 225 4.06 -18.86 3.49
N GLN A 226 4.13 -20.16 3.69
CA GLN A 226 4.81 -20.73 4.85
C GLN A 226 6.29 -20.37 4.82
N LEU A 227 6.84 -20.11 6.00
CA LEU A 227 8.24 -19.76 6.19
C LEU A 227 8.93 -20.82 7.05
N GLU A 228 10.21 -21.07 6.75
CA GLU A 228 11.08 -21.89 7.55
C GLU A 228 12.29 -21.07 8.02
N PHE A 229 12.53 -21.09 9.33
CA PHE A 229 13.75 -20.49 9.88
C PHE A 229 14.93 -21.43 9.69
N GLN A 230 16.00 -20.95 9.06
CA GLN A 230 17.23 -21.71 8.86
C GLN A 230 18.45 -20.93 9.35
N VAL A 231 19.41 -21.67 9.93
CA VAL A 231 20.71 -21.14 10.33
C VAL A 231 21.81 -21.90 9.56
N ARG A 232 22.64 -21.16 8.83
CA ARG A 232 23.80 -21.68 8.09
C ARG A 232 25.06 -20.96 8.54
N GLY A 233 25.81 -21.57 9.43
CA GLY A 233 26.96 -20.91 10.06
C GLY A 233 26.53 -19.74 10.96
N ARG A 234 26.84 -18.51 10.57
CA ARG A 234 26.39 -17.28 11.26
C ARG A 234 25.23 -16.58 10.55
N ASN A 235 24.74 -17.15 9.46
CA ASN A 235 23.62 -16.60 8.70
C ASN A 235 22.32 -17.21 9.20
N ALA A 236 21.38 -16.39 9.62
CA ALA A 236 20.03 -16.78 10.00
C ALA A 236 19.04 -16.13 9.02
N GLU A 237 18.22 -16.93 8.38
CA GLU A 237 17.32 -16.48 7.31
C GLU A 237 15.95 -17.16 7.41
N LEU A 238 14.93 -16.55 6.80
CA LEU A 238 13.60 -17.12 6.60
C LEU A 238 13.45 -17.53 5.14
N LEU A 239 13.23 -18.82 4.91
CA LEU A 239 13.00 -19.36 3.58
C LEU A 239 11.51 -19.45 3.25
N LEU A 240 11.16 -19.07 2.04
CA LEU A 240 9.83 -19.25 1.47
C LEU A 240 9.64 -20.73 1.07
N LEU A 241 8.65 -21.41 1.69
CA LEU A 241 8.31 -22.80 1.42
C LEU A 241 7.26 -22.91 0.28
N PRO A 242 7.16 -24.06 -0.41
CA PRO A 242 6.20 -24.26 -1.51
C PRO A 242 4.76 -24.53 -1.00
N ASN A 243 4.33 -23.85 0.05
CA ASN A 243 3.00 -24.01 0.64
C ASN A 243 2.41 -22.65 1.01
N VAL A 244 1.13 -22.46 0.72
CA VAL A 244 0.38 -21.31 1.19
C VAL A 244 0.06 -21.48 2.69
N ASP A 245 0.27 -20.44 3.47
CA ASP A 245 -0.11 -20.36 4.88
C ASP A 245 -1.53 -19.79 5.04
N PHE A 246 -1.81 -18.69 4.33
CA PHE A 246 -3.10 -18.00 4.43
C PHE A 246 -3.40 -17.24 3.14
N VAL A 247 -4.59 -17.42 2.58
CA VAL A 247 -5.10 -16.65 1.43
C VAL A 247 -5.88 -15.45 1.95
N ASN A 248 -5.42 -14.24 1.63
CA ASN A 248 -5.99 -13.00 2.12
C ASN A 248 -6.95 -12.36 1.09
N ASP A 249 -7.98 -13.07 0.69
CA ASP A 249 -8.97 -12.57 -0.27
C ASP A 249 -10.41 -12.79 0.22
N GLY A 250 -11.35 -11.99 -0.27
CA GLY A 250 -12.76 -12.08 0.10
C GLY A 250 -12.99 -12.02 1.61
N ASP A 251 -13.68 -13.02 2.15
CA ASP A 251 -14.05 -13.13 3.57
C ASP A 251 -12.82 -13.20 4.51
N ASN A 252 -11.67 -13.55 4.00
CA ASN A 252 -10.44 -13.60 4.78
C ASN A 252 -9.81 -12.21 5.01
N LYS A 253 -10.14 -11.18 4.22
CA LYS A 253 -9.62 -9.82 4.46
C LYS A 253 -10.02 -9.26 5.84
N PRO A 254 -11.28 -9.32 6.29
CA PRO A 254 -11.63 -8.96 7.67
C PRO A 254 -10.90 -9.74 8.75
N VAL A 255 -10.69 -11.05 8.55
CA VAL A 255 -9.97 -11.92 9.50
C VAL A 255 -8.52 -11.47 9.61
N ALA A 256 -7.87 -11.19 8.48
CA ALA A 256 -6.49 -10.71 8.46
C ALA A 256 -6.35 -9.29 9.04
N ILE A 257 -7.35 -8.43 8.87
CA ILE A 257 -7.39 -7.10 9.52
C ILE A 257 -7.45 -7.27 11.03
N ASP A 258 -8.32 -8.13 11.55
CA ASP A 258 -8.40 -8.39 12.99
C ASP A 258 -7.05 -8.89 13.54
N ALA A 259 -6.47 -9.87 12.88
CA ALA A 259 -5.19 -10.47 13.29
C ALA A 259 -3.99 -9.51 13.18
N GLY A 260 -3.93 -8.68 12.11
CA GLY A 260 -2.76 -7.85 11.81
C GLY A 260 -2.85 -6.42 12.33
N VAL A 261 -4.05 -5.87 12.42
CA VAL A 261 -4.31 -4.48 12.87
C VAL A 261 -4.80 -4.45 14.32
N GLY A 262 -5.56 -5.47 14.75
CA GLY A 262 -6.14 -5.59 16.08
C GLY A 262 -7.31 -4.61 16.35
N ARG A 263 -7.83 -3.97 15.31
CA ARG A 263 -9.00 -3.08 15.41
C ARG A 263 -9.72 -2.90 14.08
N ARG A 264 -11.01 -2.60 14.16
CA ARG A 264 -11.83 -2.33 12.97
C ARG A 264 -11.44 -0.99 12.34
N PRO A 265 -11.12 -0.94 11.04
CA PRO A 265 -10.85 0.31 10.34
C PRO A 265 -12.06 1.25 10.33
N ILE A 266 -11.80 2.55 10.12
CA ILE A 266 -12.88 3.54 9.92
C ILE A 266 -13.00 3.98 8.45
N ALA A 267 -12.04 3.59 7.61
CA ALA A 267 -12.08 3.81 6.17
C ALA A 267 -11.55 2.58 5.43
N ALA A 268 -12.18 2.22 4.31
CA ALA A 268 -11.75 1.15 3.42
C ALA A 268 -11.89 1.56 1.95
N PHE A 269 -10.90 1.18 1.17
CA PHE A 269 -10.82 1.44 -0.27
C PHE A 269 -10.52 0.14 -1.00
N GLY A 270 -11.29 -0.15 -2.04
CA GLY A 270 -11.15 -1.34 -2.87
C GLY A 270 -11.63 -1.06 -4.29
N ASN A 271 -11.64 -2.09 -5.15
CA ASN A 271 -12.11 -1.95 -6.53
C ASN A 271 -12.82 -3.21 -7.06
N SER A 272 -12.81 -4.29 -6.30
CA SER A 272 -13.30 -5.61 -6.76
C SER A 272 -14.28 -6.27 -5.79
N ASP A 273 -14.90 -7.36 -6.23
CA ASP A 273 -15.79 -8.17 -5.39
C ASP A 273 -15.04 -8.81 -4.20
N GLY A 274 -13.71 -9.03 -4.35
CA GLY A 274 -12.86 -9.49 -3.25
C GLY A 274 -12.73 -8.50 -2.09
N ASP A 275 -13.07 -7.22 -2.32
CA ASP A 275 -13.03 -6.17 -1.30
C ASP A 275 -14.35 -5.97 -0.56
N VAL A 276 -15.44 -6.54 -1.07
CA VAL A 276 -16.77 -6.38 -0.48
C VAL A 276 -16.78 -6.74 1.01
N PRO A 277 -16.23 -7.87 1.47
CA PRO A 277 -16.20 -8.20 2.90
C PRO A 277 -15.38 -7.19 3.73
N MET A 278 -14.27 -6.68 3.22
CA MET A 278 -13.45 -5.64 3.88
C MET A 278 -14.23 -4.34 4.04
N LEU A 279 -14.95 -3.91 2.99
CA LEU A 279 -15.80 -2.72 3.02
C LEU A 279 -16.97 -2.91 3.99
N GLN A 280 -17.65 -4.07 3.95
CA GLN A 280 -18.74 -4.41 4.88
C GLN A 280 -18.24 -4.39 6.33
N TYR A 281 -17.13 -5.07 6.62
CA TYR A 281 -16.53 -5.09 7.95
C TYR A 281 -16.22 -3.69 8.45
N THR A 282 -15.62 -2.84 7.61
CA THR A 282 -15.29 -1.46 7.97
C THR A 282 -16.53 -0.62 8.23
N THR A 283 -17.52 -0.66 7.33
CA THR A 283 -18.66 0.26 7.36
C THR A 283 -19.80 -0.16 8.26
N SER A 284 -19.85 -1.43 8.71
CA SER A 284 -20.85 -1.89 9.70
C SER A 284 -20.49 -1.52 11.15
N GLY A 285 -19.34 -0.92 11.41
CA GLY A 285 -18.95 -0.45 12.76
C GLY A 285 -19.71 0.79 13.22
N PRO A 286 -19.66 1.12 14.51
CA PRO A 286 -20.31 2.31 15.06
C PRO A 286 -19.61 3.60 14.61
N GLY A 287 -20.34 4.72 14.60
CA GLY A 287 -19.85 6.04 14.22
C GLY A 287 -19.73 6.25 12.73
N LEU A 288 -19.12 7.39 12.34
CA LEU A 288 -18.94 7.73 10.94
C LEU A 288 -17.87 6.85 10.28
N ARG A 289 -18.21 6.24 9.14
CA ARG A 289 -17.37 5.31 8.38
C ARG A 289 -17.31 5.69 6.92
N LEU A 290 -16.22 5.29 6.25
CA LEU A 290 -16.01 5.54 4.83
C LEU A 290 -15.73 4.22 4.11
N GLY A 291 -16.56 3.89 3.09
CA GLY A 291 -16.32 2.83 2.13
C GLY A 291 -16.25 3.44 0.72
N MET A 292 -15.19 3.13 -0.02
CA MET A 292 -14.96 3.65 -1.37
C MET A 292 -14.60 2.51 -2.31
N LEU A 293 -15.19 2.51 -3.51
CA LEU A 293 -14.91 1.56 -4.58
C LEU A 293 -14.43 2.30 -5.83
N VAL A 294 -13.23 2.00 -6.30
CA VAL A 294 -12.71 2.47 -7.58
C VAL A 294 -13.40 1.70 -8.70
N HIS A 295 -14.06 2.39 -9.59
CA HIS A 295 -14.65 1.84 -10.81
C HIS A 295 -13.77 2.20 -12.00
N HIS A 296 -13.27 1.17 -12.65
CA HIS A 296 -12.43 1.28 -13.85
C HIS A 296 -13.30 1.50 -15.08
N ASP A 297 -13.59 2.76 -15.38
CA ASP A 297 -14.47 3.18 -16.48
C ASP A 297 -13.79 4.08 -17.53
N ASP A 298 -12.44 4.14 -17.49
CA ASP A 298 -11.63 4.98 -18.39
C ASP A 298 -10.73 4.15 -19.32
N ALA A 299 -11.30 3.62 -20.38
CA ALA A 299 -10.55 2.87 -21.39
C ALA A 299 -9.49 3.70 -22.13
N GLN A 300 -9.54 5.03 -22.04
CA GLN A 300 -8.65 5.93 -22.78
C GLN A 300 -7.34 6.16 -22.02
N ARG A 301 -7.41 6.50 -20.73
CA ARG A 301 -6.24 6.81 -19.89
C ARG A 301 -5.70 5.59 -19.16
N GLU A 302 -6.57 4.61 -18.85
CA GLU A 302 -6.24 3.34 -18.22
C GLU A 302 -7.01 2.22 -18.96
N TYR A 303 -7.74 1.36 -18.29
CA TYR A 303 -8.59 0.31 -18.85
C TYR A 303 -10.02 0.48 -18.34
N ALA A 304 -11.00 -0.02 -19.11
CA ALA A 304 -12.39 -0.10 -18.63
C ALA A 304 -12.77 -1.58 -18.47
N TYR A 305 -13.13 -1.95 -17.26
CA TYR A 305 -13.57 -3.29 -16.91
C TYR A 305 -14.39 -3.25 -15.60
N ASP A 306 -15.32 -4.20 -15.46
CA ASP A 306 -16.17 -4.36 -14.27
C ASP A 306 -16.72 -5.79 -14.16
N ARG A 307 -18.05 -5.96 -14.32
CA ARG A 307 -18.80 -7.19 -14.04
C ARG A 307 -18.33 -8.44 -14.76
N ALA A 308 -17.88 -8.33 -16.00
CA ALA A 308 -17.49 -9.45 -16.85
C ALA A 308 -15.99 -9.75 -16.82
N SER A 309 -15.20 -8.96 -16.11
CA SER A 309 -13.76 -9.12 -16.07
C SER A 309 -13.34 -10.36 -15.28
N ALA A 310 -12.28 -11.03 -15.75
CA ALA A 310 -11.60 -12.08 -14.99
C ALA A 310 -10.57 -11.51 -13.98
N VAL A 311 -10.13 -10.26 -14.20
CA VAL A 311 -9.20 -9.53 -13.32
C VAL A 311 -9.95 -8.32 -12.78
N GLY A 312 -9.92 -8.09 -11.48
CA GLY A 312 -10.58 -6.96 -10.85
C GLY A 312 -12.11 -6.93 -11.04
N ARG A 313 -12.77 -8.09 -11.03
CA ARG A 313 -14.21 -8.17 -11.24
C ARG A 313 -14.96 -7.37 -10.18
N LEU A 314 -15.81 -6.43 -10.64
CA LEU A 314 -16.67 -5.61 -9.80
C LEU A 314 -18.12 -5.80 -10.21
N SER A 315 -18.77 -6.84 -9.69
CA SER A 315 -20.18 -7.13 -9.95
C SER A 315 -21.01 -6.96 -8.69
N GLN A 316 -20.68 -7.71 -7.64
CA GLN A 316 -21.36 -7.63 -6.34
C GLN A 316 -21.20 -6.24 -5.71
N GLY A 317 -19.99 -5.66 -5.79
CA GLY A 317 -19.74 -4.31 -5.29
C GLY A 317 -20.64 -3.26 -5.95
N LEU A 318 -20.88 -3.34 -7.27
CA LEU A 318 -21.79 -2.46 -8.00
C LEU A 318 -23.27 -2.67 -7.63
N ASP A 319 -23.65 -3.84 -7.15
CA ASP A 319 -25.01 -4.10 -6.69
C ASP A 319 -25.22 -3.59 -5.25
N LEU A 320 -24.18 -3.63 -4.43
CA LEU A 320 -24.26 -3.38 -2.99
C LEU A 320 -23.89 -1.95 -2.56
N TYR A 321 -23.10 -1.19 -3.34
CA TYR A 321 -22.52 0.06 -2.85
C TYR A 321 -23.56 1.07 -2.33
N LYS A 322 -24.72 1.20 -2.98
CA LYS A 322 -25.79 2.09 -2.54
C LYS A 322 -26.40 1.64 -1.22
N THR A 323 -26.68 0.35 -1.09
CA THR A 323 -27.30 -0.25 0.11
C THR A 323 -26.39 -0.09 1.34
N TRP A 324 -25.08 -0.21 1.13
CA TRP A 324 -24.08 -0.05 2.19
C TRP A 324 -23.59 1.40 2.38
N GLY A 325 -24.10 2.34 1.58
CA GLY A 325 -23.69 3.75 1.66
C GLY A 325 -22.24 3.98 1.23
N TRP A 326 -21.67 3.10 0.41
CA TRP A 326 -20.34 3.29 -0.16
C TRP A 326 -20.38 4.29 -1.31
N THR A 327 -19.25 4.89 -1.59
CA THR A 327 -19.09 5.81 -2.72
C THR A 327 -18.35 5.11 -3.84
N LEU A 328 -18.93 5.13 -5.04
CA LEU A 328 -18.27 4.69 -6.26
C LEU A 328 -17.42 5.83 -6.80
N ILE A 329 -16.13 5.57 -7.03
CA ILE A 329 -15.18 6.50 -7.63
C ILE A 329 -15.10 6.16 -9.12
N SER A 330 -15.55 7.06 -9.99
CA SER A 330 -15.37 6.93 -11.44
C SER A 330 -13.96 7.40 -11.81
N MET A 331 -13.09 6.51 -12.26
CA MET A 331 -11.76 6.90 -12.72
C MET A 331 -11.85 7.97 -13.83
N LYS A 332 -12.82 7.84 -14.73
CA LYS A 332 -13.04 8.76 -15.84
C LYS A 332 -13.48 10.14 -15.40
N ASN A 333 -14.40 10.22 -14.43
CA ASN A 333 -15.06 11.47 -14.09
C ASN A 333 -14.49 12.14 -12.85
N ASP A 334 -14.03 11.35 -11.85
CA ASP A 334 -13.55 11.88 -10.58
C ASP A 334 -12.04 12.17 -10.57
N TRP A 335 -11.26 11.58 -11.48
CA TRP A 335 -9.82 11.80 -11.56
C TRP A 335 -9.42 12.71 -12.72
N LYS A 336 -8.62 13.75 -12.46
CA LYS A 336 -7.98 14.58 -13.47
C LYS A 336 -6.78 13.88 -14.10
N THR A 337 -5.97 13.24 -13.28
CA THR A 337 -4.75 12.52 -13.62
C THR A 337 -4.89 11.10 -13.11
N VAL A 338 -4.46 10.09 -13.86
CA VAL A 338 -4.46 8.70 -13.42
C VAL A 338 -3.11 8.35 -12.79
N PHE A 339 -2.04 8.54 -13.54
CA PHE A 339 -0.68 8.28 -13.07
C PHE A 339 0.09 9.59 -12.88
N ASP A 340 1.05 9.59 -11.99
CA ASP A 340 1.96 10.72 -11.84
C ASP A 340 2.70 10.97 -13.18
N PRO A 341 2.85 12.22 -13.62
CA PRO A 341 3.71 12.53 -14.76
C PRO A 341 5.11 11.97 -14.54
N LEU A 342 5.68 11.36 -15.58
CA LEU A 342 7.10 10.97 -15.52
C LEU A 342 7.94 12.24 -15.37
N PRO A 343 9.01 12.19 -14.54
CA PRO A 343 9.92 13.31 -14.34
C PRO A 343 10.64 13.72 -15.63
#